data_039d86fb8400976f01c706bff7394a00
#
_entry.id   039d86fb8400976f01c706bff7394a00
#
_cell.length_a   1.000
_cell.length_b   1.000
_cell.length_c   1.000
_cell.angle_alpha   90.00
_cell.angle_beta   90.00
_cell.angle_gamma   90.00
#
_symmetry.space_group_name_H-M   'P 1'
#
loop_
_entity.id
_entity.type
_entity.pdbx_description
1 polymer ?
#
loop_
_entity_poly.entity_id
_entity_poly.type
_entity_poly.pdbx_seq_one_letter_code
_entity_poly.pdbx_strand_id
1 'polypeptide(L)'
;MGDFTNKTALVTGGTAGIGLAVVRRLVQEGAHVFVAGRRQEALDTVAAELGDAVTTVRGDVTKADDVENLFAAIREHGAGLDVVFANAGGGEFAALGDISWEHYSSTFDGNVGGVIRTVQGALPLLTAGSSIVLTGSNIDVKGSPAFSVYAATKAAVRSLARSWAAELIERKVRVNVVSPGPIGTPGLSGLASAPEEADALLEGLAAGVPMGRLGSADEVADAVLYLASDRASYVTGAELYVDGGASQI
;
A
#
# COMPACT_ATOMS: atom_id res chain seq x y z
N MET A 1 -25.82 5.08 1.91
CA MET A 1 -24.99 4.07 2.56
C MET A 1 -23.70 4.04 1.76
N GLY A 2 -22.55 4.06 2.42
CA GLY A 2 -21.26 3.95 1.74
C GLY A 2 -21.03 2.56 1.17
N ASP A 3 -20.16 2.46 0.17
CA ASP A 3 -19.84 1.20 -0.52
C ASP A 3 -19.22 0.13 0.44
N PHE A 4 -18.69 0.56 1.60
CA PHE A 4 -18.00 -0.29 2.57
C PHE A 4 -18.75 -0.42 3.91
N THR A 5 -20.03 -0.09 3.96
CA THR A 5 -20.86 -0.24 5.18
C THR A 5 -20.83 -1.70 5.67
N ASN A 6 -20.52 -1.90 6.96
CA ASN A 6 -20.34 -3.21 7.60
C ASN A 6 -19.20 -4.07 7.03
N LYS A 7 -18.25 -3.47 6.33
CA LYS A 7 -17.05 -4.14 5.83
C LYS A 7 -15.89 -3.95 6.81
N THR A 8 -15.04 -4.96 6.88
CA THR A 8 -13.79 -4.92 7.67
C THR A 8 -12.59 -4.84 6.73
N ALA A 9 -11.73 -3.86 6.93
CA ALA A 9 -10.54 -3.65 6.13
C ALA A 9 -9.26 -3.72 6.96
N LEU A 10 -8.17 -4.17 6.35
CA LEU A 10 -6.80 -4.05 6.87
C LEU A 10 -6.00 -3.12 5.97
N VAL A 11 -5.33 -2.14 6.56
CA VAL A 11 -4.38 -1.26 5.87
C VAL A 11 -3.02 -1.30 6.58
N THR A 12 -2.00 -1.85 5.92
CA THR A 12 -0.62 -1.77 6.43
C THR A 12 0.05 -0.46 5.98
N GLY A 13 0.87 0.14 6.85
CA GLY A 13 1.41 1.48 6.59
C GLY A 13 0.32 2.57 6.56
N GLY A 14 -0.76 2.38 7.32
CA GLY A 14 -1.95 3.23 7.32
C GLY A 14 -1.84 4.53 8.11
N THR A 15 -0.65 4.89 8.61
CA THR A 15 -0.47 6.06 9.49
C THR A 15 -0.01 7.34 8.78
N ALA A 16 0.27 7.30 7.49
CA ALA A 16 0.73 8.45 6.71
C ALA A 16 0.46 8.27 5.21
N GLY A 17 0.55 9.35 4.44
CA GLY A 17 0.51 9.36 2.99
C GLY A 17 -0.68 8.60 2.41
N ILE A 18 -0.44 7.77 1.39
CA ILE A 18 -1.47 6.99 0.69
C ILE A 18 -2.24 6.08 1.65
N GLY A 19 -1.53 5.37 2.55
CA GLY A 19 -2.18 4.48 3.51
C GLY A 19 -3.20 5.20 4.39
N LEU A 20 -2.84 6.36 4.92
CA LEU A 20 -3.75 7.16 5.76
C LEU A 20 -4.94 7.71 4.96
N ALA A 21 -4.72 8.15 3.72
CA ALA A 21 -5.82 8.59 2.85
C ALA A 21 -6.81 7.44 2.59
N VAL A 22 -6.32 6.23 2.33
CA VAL A 22 -7.16 5.03 2.18
C VAL A 22 -7.94 4.72 3.47
N VAL A 23 -7.29 4.78 4.64
CA VAL A 23 -7.97 4.57 5.93
C VAL A 23 -9.13 5.55 6.10
N ARG A 24 -8.88 6.85 5.89
CA ARG A 24 -9.90 7.89 6.01
C ARG A 24 -11.09 7.66 5.07
N ARG A 25 -10.82 7.32 3.82
CA ARG A 25 -11.85 7.06 2.81
C ARG A 25 -12.66 5.81 3.13
N LEU A 26 -12.02 4.71 3.56
CA LEU A 26 -12.73 3.49 3.98
C LEU A 26 -13.67 3.76 5.17
N VAL A 27 -13.19 4.52 6.17
CA VAL A 27 -14.01 4.92 7.33
C VAL A 27 -15.19 5.81 6.89
N GLN A 28 -14.97 6.79 6.02
CA GLN A 28 -16.03 7.65 5.47
C GLN A 28 -17.10 6.85 4.72
N GLU A 29 -16.71 5.74 4.08
CA GLU A 29 -17.61 4.83 3.38
C GLU A 29 -18.22 3.73 4.28
N GLY A 30 -17.97 3.79 5.60
CA GLY A 30 -18.62 2.95 6.61
C GLY A 30 -17.90 1.66 6.98
N ALA A 31 -16.64 1.48 6.61
CA ALA A 31 -15.81 0.35 7.02
C ALA A 31 -15.29 0.51 8.45
N HIS A 32 -15.08 -0.62 9.12
CA HIS A 32 -14.16 -0.72 10.25
C HIS A 32 -12.75 -1.05 9.73
N VAL A 33 -11.73 -0.29 10.12
CA VAL A 33 -10.38 -0.41 9.55
C VAL A 33 -9.34 -0.78 10.60
N PHE A 34 -8.66 -1.90 10.41
CA PHE A 34 -7.44 -2.23 11.12
C PHE A 34 -6.27 -1.49 10.49
N VAL A 35 -5.58 -0.66 11.29
CA VAL A 35 -4.49 0.19 10.85
C VAL A 35 -3.18 -0.31 11.45
N ALA A 36 -2.30 -0.87 10.63
CA ALA A 36 -0.98 -1.31 11.09
C ALA A 36 0.10 -0.28 10.76
N GLY A 37 0.99 -0.04 11.74
CA GLY A 37 2.11 0.88 11.59
C GLY A 37 3.17 0.69 12.67
N ARG A 38 4.38 1.22 12.44
CA ARG A 38 5.52 1.04 13.36
C ARG A 38 5.56 2.04 14.51
N ARG A 39 5.05 3.26 14.28
CA ARG A 39 5.16 4.38 15.22
C ARG A 39 3.89 4.52 16.05
N GLN A 40 4.01 4.33 17.38
CA GLN A 40 2.86 4.41 18.29
C GLN A 40 2.18 5.77 18.25
N GLU A 41 2.92 6.87 18.32
CA GLU A 41 2.36 8.23 18.30
C GLU A 41 1.51 8.51 17.05
N ALA A 42 1.93 7.97 15.88
CA ALA A 42 1.16 8.12 14.65
C ALA A 42 -0.12 7.28 14.66
N LEU A 43 -0.09 6.10 15.28
CA LEU A 43 -1.26 5.26 15.50
C LEU A 43 -2.24 5.92 16.47
N ASP A 44 -1.74 6.52 17.57
CA ASP A 44 -2.54 7.24 18.54
C ASP A 44 -3.24 8.45 17.88
N THR A 45 -2.54 9.15 16.98
CA THR A 45 -3.11 10.25 16.19
C THR A 45 -4.28 9.78 15.31
N VAL A 46 -4.11 8.64 14.61
CA VAL A 46 -5.17 8.06 13.78
C VAL A 46 -6.36 7.61 14.62
N ALA A 47 -6.11 6.97 15.76
CA ALA A 47 -7.17 6.55 16.68
C ALA A 47 -7.93 7.75 17.25
N ALA A 48 -7.24 8.84 17.63
CA ALA A 48 -7.87 10.07 18.11
C ALA A 48 -8.72 10.78 17.03
N GLU A 49 -8.29 10.71 15.76
CA GLU A 49 -9.01 11.31 14.63
C GLU A 49 -10.26 10.52 14.23
N LEU A 50 -10.17 9.18 14.17
CA LEU A 50 -11.18 8.33 13.53
C LEU A 50 -12.02 7.52 14.55
N GLY A 51 -11.67 7.57 15.84
CA GLY A 51 -12.44 6.97 16.92
C GLY A 51 -12.65 5.47 16.76
N ASP A 52 -13.86 5.00 17.10
CA ASP A 52 -14.21 3.58 17.12
C ASP A 52 -14.30 2.92 15.71
N ALA A 53 -14.19 3.72 14.65
CA ALA A 53 -14.16 3.19 13.29
C ALA A 53 -12.80 2.53 12.92
N VAL A 54 -11.78 2.69 13.77
CA VAL A 54 -10.47 2.07 13.55
C VAL A 54 -10.00 1.27 14.76
N THR A 55 -9.23 0.22 14.48
CA THR A 55 -8.41 -0.48 15.47
C THR A 55 -6.96 -0.35 15.04
N THR A 56 -6.16 0.37 15.83
CA THR A 56 -4.75 0.56 15.53
C THR A 56 -3.90 -0.54 16.16
N VAL A 57 -2.98 -1.12 15.38
CA VAL A 57 -2.08 -2.17 15.85
C VAL A 57 -0.64 -1.77 15.51
N ARG A 58 0.19 -1.67 16.55
CA ARG A 58 1.62 -1.43 16.34
C ARG A 58 2.28 -2.72 15.85
N GLY A 59 3.01 -2.62 14.74
CA GLY A 59 3.76 -3.75 14.20
C GLY A 59 4.60 -3.37 12.98
N ASP A 60 5.63 -4.17 12.75
CA ASP A 60 6.49 -4.12 11.57
C ASP A 60 6.21 -5.37 10.72
N VAL A 61 5.76 -5.17 9.48
CA VAL A 61 5.43 -6.28 8.56
C VAL A 61 6.64 -7.16 8.21
N THR A 62 7.87 -6.72 8.55
CA THR A 62 9.08 -7.54 8.42
C THR A 62 9.27 -8.51 9.58
N LYS A 63 8.53 -8.35 10.68
CA LYS A 63 8.62 -9.16 11.89
C LYS A 63 7.45 -10.14 11.97
N ALA A 64 7.75 -11.44 12.02
CA ALA A 64 6.72 -12.49 12.07
C ALA A 64 5.79 -12.34 13.28
N ASP A 65 6.35 -12.07 14.46
CA ASP A 65 5.59 -11.92 15.70
C ASP A 65 4.64 -10.70 15.65
N ASP A 66 5.08 -9.60 15.06
CA ASP A 66 4.25 -8.39 14.91
C ASP A 66 3.08 -8.66 13.94
N VAL A 67 3.33 -9.40 12.87
CA VAL A 67 2.29 -9.81 11.92
C VAL A 67 1.29 -10.76 12.60
N GLU A 68 1.77 -11.73 13.40
CA GLU A 68 0.87 -12.62 14.16
C GLU A 68 0.01 -11.84 15.15
N ASN A 69 0.56 -10.88 15.87
CA ASN A 69 -0.18 -10.01 16.78
C ASN A 69 -1.25 -9.18 16.04
N LEU A 70 -0.93 -8.67 14.85
CA LEU A 70 -1.90 -7.97 14.00
C LEU A 70 -3.10 -8.87 13.67
N PHE A 71 -2.83 -10.08 13.20
CA PHE A 71 -3.90 -11.00 12.82
C PHE A 71 -4.63 -11.60 14.02
N ALA A 72 -3.99 -11.68 15.19
CA ALA A 72 -4.67 -12.02 16.45
C ALA A 72 -5.74 -10.97 16.80
N ALA A 73 -5.41 -9.68 16.73
CA ALA A 73 -6.36 -8.60 16.96
C ALA A 73 -7.55 -8.63 15.98
N ILE A 74 -7.29 -8.93 14.69
CA ILE A 74 -8.36 -9.07 13.69
C ILE A 74 -9.25 -10.28 14.00
N ARG A 75 -8.67 -11.42 14.39
CA ARG A 75 -9.45 -12.60 14.80
C ARG A 75 -10.33 -12.34 16.02
N GLU A 76 -9.82 -11.60 17.00
CA GLU A 76 -10.58 -11.23 18.21
C GLU A 76 -11.79 -10.35 17.89
N HIS A 77 -11.69 -9.49 16.89
CA HIS A 77 -12.82 -8.69 16.39
C HIS A 77 -13.94 -9.55 15.80
N GLY A 78 -13.64 -10.71 15.23
CA GLY A 78 -14.61 -11.74 14.85
C GLY A 78 -15.30 -11.56 13.50
N ALA A 79 -15.05 -10.49 12.75
CA ALA A 79 -15.79 -10.15 11.52
C ALA A 79 -15.15 -10.66 10.22
N GLY A 80 -13.98 -11.26 10.22
CA GLY A 80 -13.26 -11.59 8.99
C GLY A 80 -12.68 -10.33 8.28
N LEU A 81 -12.18 -10.49 7.05
CA LEU A 81 -11.63 -9.42 6.24
C LEU A 81 -12.31 -9.37 4.86
N ASP A 82 -12.86 -8.22 4.50
CA ASP A 82 -13.39 -7.92 3.16
C ASP A 82 -12.36 -7.23 2.27
N VAL A 83 -11.48 -6.40 2.86
CA VAL A 83 -10.47 -5.64 2.14
C VAL A 83 -9.11 -5.77 2.81
N VAL A 84 -8.08 -6.03 2.02
CA VAL A 84 -6.68 -5.95 2.46
C VAL A 84 -5.93 -4.98 1.54
N PHE A 85 -5.45 -3.88 2.09
CA PHE A 85 -4.54 -2.99 1.41
C PHE A 85 -3.11 -3.17 1.96
N ALA A 86 -2.31 -3.98 1.27
CA ALA A 86 -0.91 -4.23 1.61
C ALA A 86 -0.04 -3.09 1.04
N ASN A 87 0.10 -2.03 1.84
CA ASN A 87 0.72 -0.78 1.43
C ASN A 87 2.06 -0.49 2.12
N ALA A 88 2.33 -1.09 3.29
CA ALA A 88 3.60 -0.87 3.98
C ALA A 88 4.80 -1.16 3.08
N GLY A 89 5.72 -0.21 3.02
CA GLY A 89 6.92 -0.30 2.19
C GLY A 89 7.55 1.07 1.98
N GLY A 90 8.66 1.09 1.28
CA GLY A 90 9.41 2.31 0.97
C GLY A 90 10.63 2.00 0.12
N GLY A 91 11.41 3.02 -0.21
CA GLY A 91 12.65 2.86 -0.93
C GLY A 91 13.64 3.96 -0.56
N GLU A 92 14.89 3.72 -0.89
CA GLU A 92 15.99 4.65 -0.72
C GLU A 92 16.80 4.67 -2.01
N PHE A 93 17.39 5.79 -2.34
CA PHE A 93 18.29 5.88 -3.50
C PHE A 93 19.64 5.22 -3.21
N ALA A 94 20.09 4.37 -4.11
CA ALA A 94 21.44 3.82 -4.13
C ALA A 94 21.89 3.62 -5.59
N ALA A 95 23.00 4.24 -5.98
CA ALA A 95 23.60 4.00 -7.29
C ALA A 95 24.04 2.54 -7.41
N LEU A 96 24.15 2.01 -8.64
CA LEU A 96 24.46 0.59 -8.87
C LEU A 96 25.75 0.14 -8.14
N GLY A 97 26.77 1.00 -8.07
CA GLY A 97 28.02 0.70 -7.38
C GLY A 97 27.95 0.76 -5.86
N ASP A 98 26.91 1.38 -5.30
CA ASP A 98 26.74 1.63 -3.86
C ASP A 98 25.65 0.75 -3.22
N ILE A 99 25.04 -0.15 -3.98
CA ILE A 99 24.05 -1.07 -3.46
C ILE A 99 24.71 -2.07 -2.50
N SER A 100 24.45 -1.92 -1.20
CA SER A 100 24.88 -2.87 -0.19
C SER A 100 23.90 -4.05 -0.07
N TRP A 101 24.36 -5.17 0.47
CA TRP A 101 23.47 -6.30 0.79
C TRP A 101 22.42 -5.94 1.84
N GLU A 102 22.73 -5.04 2.75
CA GLU A 102 21.79 -4.53 3.74
C GLU A 102 20.67 -3.72 3.06
N HIS A 103 21.02 -2.78 2.16
CA HIS A 103 20.07 -2.02 1.35
C HIS A 103 19.16 -2.95 0.55
N TYR A 104 19.74 -3.95 -0.14
CA TYR A 104 18.97 -4.95 -0.88
C TYR A 104 18.02 -5.72 0.04
N SER A 105 18.55 -6.30 1.13
CA SER A 105 17.78 -7.17 2.01
C SER A 105 16.64 -6.43 2.70
N SER A 106 16.89 -5.24 3.24
CA SER A 106 15.88 -4.42 3.91
C SER A 106 14.78 -3.98 2.97
N THR A 107 15.12 -3.58 1.74
CA THR A 107 14.16 -3.15 0.73
C THR A 107 13.28 -4.33 0.26
N PHE A 108 13.87 -5.49 -0.01
CA PHE A 108 13.11 -6.70 -0.38
C PHE A 108 12.27 -7.23 0.77
N ASP A 109 12.81 -7.30 1.99
CA ASP A 109 12.06 -7.80 3.13
C ASP A 109 10.88 -6.89 3.49
N GLY A 110 11.05 -5.57 3.40
CA GLY A 110 9.96 -4.63 3.60
C GLY A 110 8.88 -4.71 2.51
N ASN A 111 9.29 -4.57 1.24
CA ASN A 111 8.34 -4.38 0.13
C ASN A 111 7.77 -5.69 -0.42
N VAL A 112 8.50 -6.79 -0.34
CA VAL A 112 8.08 -8.10 -0.85
C VAL A 112 7.74 -9.04 0.30
N GLY A 113 8.67 -9.22 1.24
CA GLY A 113 8.46 -10.07 2.41
C GLY A 113 7.28 -9.62 3.25
N GLY A 114 7.18 -8.31 3.54
CA GLY A 114 6.05 -7.73 4.27
C GLY A 114 4.71 -7.91 3.58
N VAL A 115 4.67 -7.76 2.24
CA VAL A 115 3.46 -8.04 1.45
C VAL A 115 3.08 -9.51 1.52
N ILE A 116 4.03 -10.43 1.37
CA ILE A 116 3.78 -11.87 1.47
C ILE A 116 3.21 -12.22 2.84
N ARG A 117 3.86 -11.78 3.93
CA ARG A 117 3.40 -12.04 5.31
C ARG A 117 2.00 -11.48 5.57
N THR A 118 1.73 -10.26 5.08
CA THR A 118 0.41 -9.62 5.20
C THR A 118 -0.66 -10.44 4.49
N VAL A 119 -0.44 -10.84 3.25
CA VAL A 119 -1.43 -11.62 2.48
C VAL A 119 -1.61 -13.02 3.06
N GLN A 120 -0.52 -13.71 3.42
CA GLN A 120 -0.59 -15.04 4.04
C GLN A 120 -1.36 -15.03 5.36
N GLY A 121 -1.10 -14.05 6.23
CA GLY A 121 -1.83 -13.89 7.49
C GLY A 121 -3.31 -13.58 7.30
N ALA A 122 -3.65 -12.84 6.23
CA ALA A 122 -5.03 -12.53 5.89
C ALA A 122 -5.82 -13.74 5.35
N LEU A 123 -5.16 -14.71 4.68
CA LEU A 123 -5.83 -15.81 3.98
C LEU A 123 -6.93 -16.53 4.79
N PRO A 124 -6.72 -16.89 6.09
CA PRO A 124 -7.75 -17.57 6.87
C PRO A 124 -8.98 -16.71 7.17
N LEU A 125 -8.85 -15.40 7.05
CA LEU A 125 -9.87 -14.40 7.43
C LEU A 125 -10.65 -13.85 6.22
N LEU A 126 -10.15 -14.09 5.00
CA LEU A 126 -10.79 -13.61 3.78
C LEU A 126 -12.10 -14.36 3.52
N THR A 127 -13.16 -13.62 3.28
CA THR A 127 -14.48 -14.12 2.90
C THR A 127 -14.63 -14.16 1.37
N ALA A 128 -15.64 -14.85 0.87
CA ALA A 128 -15.95 -14.80 -0.56
C ALA A 128 -16.37 -13.38 -0.97
N GLY A 129 -15.75 -12.85 -2.01
CA GLY A 129 -15.94 -11.47 -2.46
C GLY A 129 -14.90 -10.49 -1.96
N SER A 130 -14.01 -10.90 -1.05
CA SER A 130 -12.92 -10.05 -0.56
C SER A 130 -12.01 -9.55 -1.68
N SER A 131 -11.38 -8.41 -1.43
CA SER A 131 -10.42 -7.79 -2.36
C SER A 131 -9.08 -7.52 -1.67
N ILE A 132 -8.00 -7.94 -2.31
CA ILE A 132 -6.63 -7.61 -1.94
C ILE A 132 -6.11 -6.58 -2.94
N VAL A 133 -5.67 -5.44 -2.45
CA VAL A 133 -4.99 -4.42 -3.25
C VAL A 133 -3.56 -4.28 -2.75
N LEU A 134 -2.61 -4.38 -3.66
CA LEU A 134 -1.17 -4.26 -3.37
C LEU A 134 -0.65 -2.93 -3.89
N THR A 135 0.28 -2.32 -3.17
CA THR A 135 0.95 -1.09 -3.61
C THR A 135 2.14 -1.42 -4.52
N GLY A 136 1.97 -1.22 -5.83
CA GLY A 136 3.01 -1.22 -6.84
C GLY A 136 3.76 0.12 -6.92
N SER A 137 4.23 0.43 -8.09
CA SER A 137 4.80 1.74 -8.46
C SER A 137 4.92 1.82 -9.97
N ASN A 138 4.81 2.99 -10.53
CA ASN A 138 4.97 3.22 -11.97
C ASN A 138 6.41 2.98 -12.47
N ILE A 139 7.38 2.77 -11.58
CA ILE A 139 8.77 2.45 -11.95
C ILE A 139 9.05 0.95 -12.08
N ASP A 140 8.05 0.10 -11.88
CA ASP A 140 8.18 -1.34 -12.12
C ASP A 140 8.33 -1.70 -13.62
N VAL A 141 7.90 -0.78 -14.50
CA VAL A 141 7.96 -0.93 -15.97
C VAL A 141 8.95 -0.01 -16.66
N LYS A 142 9.57 0.94 -15.93
CA LYS A 142 10.57 1.86 -16.50
C LYS A 142 11.83 1.96 -15.65
N GLY A 143 12.97 2.24 -16.30
CA GLY A 143 14.22 2.46 -15.59
C GLY A 143 14.20 3.76 -14.77
N SER A 144 14.71 3.70 -13.54
CA SER A 144 14.94 4.85 -12.68
C SER A 144 16.35 4.78 -12.12
N PRO A 145 17.24 5.73 -12.50
CA PRO A 145 18.61 5.77 -11.97
C PRO A 145 18.63 5.79 -10.44
N ALA A 146 19.57 5.07 -9.84
CA ALA A 146 19.77 4.92 -8.40
C ALA A 146 18.55 4.35 -7.63
N PHE A 147 17.54 3.80 -8.31
CA PHE A 147 16.34 3.27 -7.63
C PHE A 147 15.98 1.83 -8.07
N SER A 148 16.99 1.11 -8.60
CA SER A 148 16.81 -0.20 -9.21
C SER A 148 16.31 -1.28 -8.25
N VAL A 149 16.79 -1.30 -7.00
CA VAL A 149 16.35 -2.29 -5.99
C VAL A 149 14.88 -2.10 -5.66
N TYR A 150 14.47 -0.86 -5.41
CA TYR A 150 13.05 -0.55 -5.16
C TYR A 150 12.18 -0.92 -6.37
N ALA A 151 12.57 -0.54 -7.59
CA ALA A 151 11.86 -0.89 -8.82
C ALA A 151 11.69 -2.41 -8.97
N ALA A 152 12.74 -3.17 -8.71
CA ALA A 152 12.70 -4.64 -8.73
C ALA A 152 11.70 -5.21 -7.72
N THR A 153 11.60 -4.63 -6.50
CA THR A 153 10.60 -5.06 -5.52
C THR A 153 9.17 -4.80 -6.00
N LYS A 154 8.92 -3.69 -6.70
CA LYS A 154 7.58 -3.36 -7.20
C LYS A 154 7.21 -4.23 -8.40
N ALA A 155 8.14 -4.58 -9.26
CA ALA A 155 7.95 -5.60 -10.30
C ALA A 155 7.65 -6.98 -9.70
N ALA A 156 8.32 -7.36 -8.60
CA ALA A 156 8.01 -8.59 -7.88
C ALA A 156 6.58 -8.58 -7.31
N VAL A 157 6.15 -7.48 -6.67
CA VAL A 157 4.76 -7.31 -6.17
C VAL A 157 3.75 -7.46 -7.30
N ARG A 158 4.03 -6.87 -8.47
CA ARG A 158 3.19 -7.01 -9.66
C ARG A 158 3.07 -8.46 -10.11
N SER A 159 4.17 -9.21 -10.09
CA SER A 159 4.19 -10.65 -10.44
C SER A 159 3.40 -11.50 -9.43
N LEU A 160 3.60 -11.24 -8.12
CA LEU A 160 2.86 -11.90 -7.04
C LEU A 160 1.34 -11.71 -7.19
N ALA A 161 0.90 -10.49 -7.49
CA ALA A 161 -0.52 -10.20 -7.68
C ALA A 161 -1.18 -11.07 -8.74
N ARG A 162 -0.51 -11.31 -9.89
CA ARG A 162 -1.02 -12.18 -10.96
C ARG A 162 -1.15 -13.63 -10.50
N SER A 163 -0.13 -14.14 -9.82
CA SER A 163 -0.11 -15.52 -9.31
C SER A 163 -1.22 -15.72 -8.27
N TRP A 164 -1.33 -14.81 -7.31
CA TRP A 164 -2.35 -14.90 -6.26
C TRP A 164 -3.77 -14.67 -6.78
N ALA A 165 -3.95 -13.83 -7.80
CA ALA A 165 -5.25 -13.71 -8.47
C ALA A 165 -5.70 -15.04 -9.07
N ALA A 166 -4.78 -15.80 -9.68
CA ALA A 166 -5.07 -17.14 -10.22
C ALA A 166 -5.34 -18.17 -9.10
N GLU A 167 -4.55 -18.15 -8.03
CA GLU A 167 -4.69 -19.09 -6.91
C GLU A 167 -6.00 -18.87 -6.10
N LEU A 168 -6.46 -17.62 -5.99
CA LEU A 168 -7.59 -17.27 -5.15
C LEU A 168 -8.92 -17.16 -5.90
N ILE A 169 -8.94 -17.43 -7.22
CA ILE A 169 -10.14 -17.26 -8.06
C ILE A 169 -11.31 -18.14 -7.59
N GLU A 170 -11.05 -19.39 -7.19
CA GLU A 170 -12.07 -20.30 -6.71
C GLU A 170 -12.66 -19.86 -5.36
N ARG A 171 -11.87 -19.12 -4.56
CA ARG A 171 -12.32 -18.50 -3.31
C ARG A 171 -13.12 -17.22 -3.54
N LYS A 172 -13.27 -16.77 -4.80
CA LYS A 172 -13.89 -15.50 -5.20
C LYS A 172 -13.20 -14.28 -4.56
N VAL A 173 -11.89 -14.36 -4.35
CA VAL A 173 -11.07 -13.26 -3.84
C VAL A 173 -10.33 -12.63 -5.03
N ARG A 174 -10.45 -11.30 -5.17
CA ARG A 174 -9.75 -10.54 -6.21
C ARG A 174 -8.41 -10.03 -5.69
N VAL A 175 -7.40 -10.02 -6.53
CA VAL A 175 -6.09 -9.47 -6.21
C VAL A 175 -5.66 -8.51 -7.31
N ASN A 176 -5.42 -7.25 -6.98
CA ASN A 176 -5.03 -6.22 -7.93
C ASN A 176 -3.87 -5.37 -7.37
N VAL A 177 -3.25 -4.59 -8.24
CA VAL A 177 -2.19 -3.64 -7.90
C VAL A 177 -2.66 -2.23 -8.23
N VAL A 178 -2.43 -1.30 -7.31
CA VAL A 178 -2.40 0.13 -7.62
C VAL A 178 -0.95 0.56 -7.75
N SER A 179 -0.59 1.25 -8.82
CA SER A 179 0.78 1.69 -9.12
C SER A 179 0.85 3.21 -9.21
N PRO A 180 1.14 3.88 -8.06
CA PRO A 180 1.27 5.32 -8.04
C PRO A 180 2.49 5.81 -8.80
N GLY A 181 2.36 7.00 -9.39
CA GLY A 181 3.48 7.84 -9.80
C GLY A 181 4.05 8.64 -8.63
N PRO A 182 4.69 9.78 -8.89
CA PRO A 182 5.11 10.70 -7.84
C PRO A 182 3.90 11.32 -7.12
N ILE A 183 3.71 10.95 -5.85
CA ILE A 183 2.59 11.42 -5.01
C ILE A 183 3.12 12.30 -3.89
N GLY A 184 2.56 13.49 -3.69
CA GLY A 184 2.95 14.43 -2.64
C GLY A 184 2.67 13.88 -1.24
N THR A 185 3.60 13.15 -0.69
CA THR A 185 3.49 12.47 0.61
C THR A 185 4.78 12.67 1.42
N PRO A 186 4.70 12.54 2.77
CA PRO A 186 5.91 12.56 3.60
C PRO A 186 6.96 11.49 3.20
N GLY A 187 6.51 10.36 2.63
CA GLY A 187 7.42 9.32 2.14
C GLY A 187 8.20 9.77 0.91
N LEU A 188 7.59 10.56 0.02
CA LEU A 188 8.28 11.07 -1.17
C LEU A 188 9.27 12.20 -0.80
N SER A 189 8.86 13.17 0.01
CA SER A 189 9.75 14.24 0.47
C SER A 189 10.91 13.70 1.31
N GLY A 190 10.69 12.61 2.05
CA GLY A 190 11.71 11.93 2.84
C GLY A 190 12.78 11.18 2.02
N LEU A 191 12.68 11.16 0.68
CA LEU A 191 13.74 10.64 -0.21
C LEU A 191 14.83 11.67 -0.48
N ALA A 192 14.62 12.95 -0.15
CA ALA A 192 15.65 13.98 -0.27
C ALA A 192 16.83 13.69 0.67
N SER A 193 18.05 14.00 0.24
CA SER A 193 19.28 13.78 1.03
C SER A 193 19.32 14.69 2.27
N ALA A 194 18.67 15.85 2.19
CA ALA A 194 18.50 16.80 3.28
C ALA A 194 17.14 17.47 3.19
N PRO A 195 16.54 17.90 4.33
CA PRO A 195 15.21 18.51 4.34
C PRO A 195 15.06 19.73 3.43
N GLU A 196 16.11 20.54 3.30
CA GLU A 196 16.17 21.72 2.43
C GLU A 196 16.16 21.40 0.93
N GLU A 197 16.47 20.16 0.54
CA GLU A 197 16.44 19.69 -0.85
C GLU A 197 15.09 19.08 -1.24
N ALA A 198 14.17 18.91 -0.26
CA ALA A 198 12.90 18.23 -0.50
C ALA A 198 12.05 18.96 -1.55
N ASP A 199 11.94 20.28 -1.50
CA ASP A 199 11.15 21.07 -2.45
C ASP A 199 11.71 20.94 -3.87
N ALA A 200 13.03 21.03 -4.04
CA ALA A 200 13.67 20.88 -5.35
C ALA A 200 13.46 19.46 -5.93
N LEU A 201 13.52 18.43 -5.09
CA LEU A 201 13.20 17.07 -5.48
C LEU A 201 11.75 16.95 -5.96
N LEU A 202 10.80 17.49 -5.19
CA LEU A 202 9.37 17.42 -5.53
C LEU A 202 9.04 18.18 -6.82
N GLU A 203 9.63 19.38 -7.02
CA GLU A 203 9.50 20.16 -8.25
C GLU A 203 10.08 19.41 -9.47
N GLY A 204 11.27 18.81 -9.31
CA GLY A 204 11.89 18.01 -10.36
C GLY A 204 11.04 16.79 -10.75
N LEU A 205 10.45 16.10 -9.77
CA LEU A 205 9.55 14.98 -10.01
C LEU A 205 8.24 15.43 -10.68
N ALA A 206 7.66 16.53 -10.25
CA ALA A 206 6.44 17.10 -10.85
C ALA A 206 6.66 17.48 -12.30
N ALA A 207 7.81 18.08 -12.63
CA ALA A 207 8.17 18.46 -14.01
C ALA A 207 8.29 17.24 -14.95
N GLY A 208 8.62 16.05 -14.39
CA GLY A 208 8.68 14.79 -15.14
C GLY A 208 7.33 14.08 -15.34
N VAL A 209 6.24 14.61 -14.77
CA VAL A 209 4.88 14.07 -14.95
C VAL A 209 4.18 14.79 -16.10
N PRO A 210 3.59 14.10 -17.08
CA PRO A 210 2.86 14.74 -18.18
C PRO A 210 1.75 15.69 -17.74
N MET A 211 1.05 15.39 -16.63
CA MET A 211 0.07 16.30 -16.03
C MET A 211 0.67 17.52 -15.33
N GLY A 212 2.01 17.68 -15.28
CA GLY A 212 2.71 18.84 -14.76
C GLY A 212 2.61 19.05 -13.25
N ARG A 213 2.23 18.02 -12.48
CA ARG A 213 2.10 18.09 -11.03
C ARG A 213 2.32 16.72 -10.36
N LEU A 214 2.57 16.75 -9.09
CA LEU A 214 2.45 15.54 -8.27
C LEU A 214 0.98 15.13 -8.13
N GLY A 215 0.72 13.82 -8.00
CA GLY A 215 -0.56 13.33 -7.55
C GLY A 215 -0.77 13.58 -6.05
N SER A 216 -2.01 13.53 -5.60
CA SER A 216 -2.37 13.54 -4.18
C SER A 216 -2.58 12.12 -3.64
N ALA A 217 -2.45 11.95 -2.33
CA ALA A 217 -2.76 10.68 -1.68
C ALA A 217 -4.23 10.27 -1.86
N ASP A 218 -5.14 11.25 -1.94
CA ASP A 218 -6.58 11.01 -2.16
C ASP A 218 -6.87 10.46 -3.55
N GLU A 219 -6.17 10.93 -4.60
CA GLU A 219 -6.33 10.38 -5.96
C GLU A 219 -5.95 8.89 -6.02
N VAL A 220 -4.94 8.49 -5.25
CA VAL A 220 -4.57 7.06 -5.14
C VAL A 220 -5.59 6.31 -4.28
N ALA A 221 -6.09 6.91 -3.20
CA ALA A 221 -7.10 6.30 -2.34
C ALA A 221 -8.39 6.00 -3.10
N ASP A 222 -8.84 6.90 -3.98
CA ASP A 222 -10.02 6.67 -4.83
C ASP A 222 -9.83 5.46 -5.74
N ALA A 223 -8.65 5.27 -6.31
CA ALA A 223 -8.33 4.10 -7.13
C ALA A 223 -8.29 2.80 -6.30
N VAL A 224 -7.74 2.85 -5.08
CA VAL A 224 -7.73 1.71 -4.14
C VAL A 224 -9.16 1.33 -3.78
N LEU A 225 -10.03 2.29 -3.41
CA LEU A 225 -11.41 2.02 -3.09
C LEU A 225 -12.18 1.44 -4.27
N TYR A 226 -11.95 1.95 -5.50
CA TYR A 226 -12.51 1.34 -6.70
C TYR A 226 -12.14 -0.14 -6.81
N LEU A 227 -10.84 -0.47 -6.75
CA LEU A 227 -10.35 -1.85 -6.84
C LEU A 227 -10.85 -2.73 -5.68
N ALA A 228 -11.06 -2.17 -4.50
CA ALA A 228 -11.57 -2.86 -3.33
C ALA A 228 -13.08 -3.11 -3.39
N SER A 229 -13.85 -2.27 -4.08
CA SER A 229 -15.32 -2.30 -4.11
C SER A 229 -15.89 -3.32 -5.11
N ASP A 230 -17.20 -3.58 -5.01
CA ASP A 230 -17.96 -4.41 -5.94
C ASP A 230 -18.03 -3.81 -7.35
N ARG A 231 -17.74 -2.51 -7.53
CA ARG A 231 -17.63 -1.85 -8.84
C ARG A 231 -16.50 -2.44 -9.69
N ALA A 232 -15.49 -3.04 -9.04
CA ALA A 232 -14.41 -3.76 -9.68
C ALA A 232 -14.61 -5.29 -9.69
N SER A 233 -15.85 -5.78 -9.61
CA SER A 233 -16.16 -7.21 -9.49
C SER A 233 -15.63 -8.07 -10.63
N TYR A 234 -15.35 -7.49 -11.79
CA TYR A 234 -14.77 -8.19 -12.96
C TYR A 234 -13.28 -7.82 -13.20
N VAL A 235 -12.62 -7.23 -12.17
CA VAL A 235 -11.21 -6.82 -12.22
C VAL A 235 -10.40 -7.65 -11.23
N THR A 236 -9.54 -8.53 -11.73
CA THR A 236 -8.56 -9.28 -10.92
C THR A 236 -7.27 -9.51 -11.72
N GLY A 237 -6.13 -9.57 -11.05
CA GLY A 237 -4.81 -9.67 -11.67
C GLY A 237 -4.40 -8.41 -12.44
N ALA A 238 -5.13 -7.31 -12.31
CA ALA A 238 -4.88 -6.05 -12.98
C ALA A 238 -3.87 -5.17 -12.23
N GLU A 239 -3.30 -4.23 -12.96
CA GLU A 239 -2.52 -3.13 -12.42
C GLU A 239 -3.12 -1.80 -12.90
N LEU A 240 -3.44 -0.94 -11.95
CA LEU A 240 -4.01 0.38 -12.20
C LEU A 240 -2.98 1.46 -11.89
N TYR A 241 -2.49 2.13 -12.92
CA TYR A 241 -1.57 3.25 -12.76
C TYR A 241 -2.32 4.53 -12.36
N VAL A 242 -1.82 5.21 -11.34
CA VAL A 242 -2.27 6.52 -10.86
C VAL A 242 -1.05 7.43 -10.84
N ASP A 243 -0.59 7.83 -12.03
CA ASP A 243 0.75 8.39 -12.23
C ASP A 243 0.79 9.64 -13.11
N GLY A 244 -0.38 10.22 -13.44
CA GLY A 244 -0.44 11.41 -14.30
C GLY A 244 0.14 11.22 -15.69
N GLY A 245 0.19 9.97 -16.19
CA GLY A 245 0.75 9.59 -17.48
C GLY A 245 2.25 9.30 -17.48
N ALA A 246 2.93 9.39 -16.33
CA ALA A 246 4.40 9.31 -16.22
C ALA A 246 5.02 8.02 -16.74
N SER A 247 4.26 6.93 -16.89
CA SER A 247 4.71 5.66 -17.46
C SER A 247 3.90 5.22 -18.68
N GLN A 248 2.97 6.04 -19.14
CA GLN A 248 2.03 5.66 -20.20
C GLN A 248 2.25 6.46 -21.50
N ILE A 249 2.72 7.70 -21.41
CA ILE A 249 2.96 8.60 -22.55
C ILE A 249 4.29 9.34 -22.43
#